data_53b515b51d1108683708700bce3d24a3
#
_entry.id   53b515b51d1108683708700bce3d24a3
#
_cell.length_a   1.000
_cell.length_b   1.000
_cell.length_c   1.000
_cell.angle_alpha   90.00
_cell.angle_beta   90.00
_cell.angle_gamma   90.00
#
_symmetry.space_group_name_H-M   'P 1'
#
loop_
_entity.id
_entity.type
_entity.pdbx_description
1 polymer ?
#
loop_
_entity_poly.entity_id
_entity_poly.type
_entity_poly.pdbx_seq_one_letter_code
_entity_poly.pdbx_strand_id
1 'polypeptide(L)'
;MAEQTNRIFAIKTTSKQERTVADNIKKAIETGATDVKVLAIIVPDELKGYVLVETQEQMNRIEQLVEKVPHARVVVHGETSLAEVGHFLVPKPVVSGISEGTIVELIAGPFKGEKAVVKRIDPGKEEITVELYESVLPIPITVRGDNVRVVDKGEDRE
;
A
#
# COMPACT_ATOMS: atom_id res chain seq x y z
N MET A 1 35.69 2.09 -11.64
CA MET A 1 34.48 1.25 -11.52
C MET A 1 33.29 2.18 -11.55
N ALA A 2 32.43 2.03 -12.54
CA ALA A 2 31.16 2.76 -12.53
C ALA A 2 30.31 2.24 -11.38
N GLU A 3 29.91 3.10 -10.46
CA GLU A 3 28.89 2.76 -9.48
C GLU A 3 27.64 2.37 -10.23
N GLN A 4 27.23 1.12 -10.09
CA GLN A 4 25.97 0.64 -10.65
C GLN A 4 24.85 1.24 -9.79
N THR A 5 24.37 2.41 -10.20
CA THR A 5 23.28 3.07 -9.49
C THR A 5 21.97 2.35 -9.79
N ASN A 6 21.31 1.90 -8.75
CA ASN A 6 19.96 1.37 -8.88
C ASN A 6 18.99 2.49 -9.26
N ARG A 7 18.15 2.22 -10.23
CA ARG A 7 17.13 3.14 -10.75
C ARG A 7 15.77 2.49 -10.59
N ILE A 8 14.76 3.30 -10.38
CA ILE A 8 13.38 2.84 -10.31
C ILE A 8 12.58 3.52 -11.41
N PHE A 9 11.95 2.72 -12.26
CA PHE A 9 11.09 3.19 -13.33
C PHE A 9 9.65 2.80 -13.05
N ALA A 10 8.71 3.69 -13.36
CA ALA A 10 7.29 3.42 -13.34
C ALA A 10 6.81 2.95 -14.71
N ILE A 11 6.17 1.80 -14.76
CA ILE A 11 5.55 1.24 -15.96
C ILE A 11 4.05 1.44 -15.84
N LYS A 12 3.46 2.18 -16.76
CA LYS A 12 2.00 2.31 -16.87
C LYS A 12 1.40 1.03 -17.42
N THR A 13 0.34 0.55 -16.77
CA THR A 13 -0.35 -0.68 -17.14
C THR A 13 -1.81 -0.43 -17.51
N THR A 14 -2.45 -1.43 -18.07
CA THR A 14 -3.90 -1.47 -18.12
C THR A 14 -4.45 -1.60 -16.70
N SER A 15 -5.48 -0.83 -16.36
CA SER A 15 -6.12 -0.86 -15.03
C SER A 15 -6.49 -2.27 -14.61
N LYS A 16 -6.23 -2.59 -13.35
CA LYS A 16 -6.45 -3.92 -12.72
C LYS A 16 -5.58 -5.05 -13.29
N GLN A 17 -4.58 -4.73 -14.10
CA GLN A 17 -3.64 -5.71 -14.67
C GLN A 17 -2.22 -5.55 -14.09
N GLU A 18 -2.05 -4.77 -13.03
CA GLU A 18 -0.76 -4.47 -12.44
C GLU A 18 -0.02 -5.74 -12.00
N ARG A 19 -0.71 -6.64 -11.30
CA ARG A 19 -0.14 -7.93 -10.89
C ARG A 19 0.17 -8.84 -12.09
N THR A 20 -0.71 -8.88 -13.08
CA THR A 20 -0.50 -9.64 -14.31
C THR A 20 0.75 -9.16 -15.06
N VAL A 21 0.96 -7.84 -15.13
CA VAL A 21 2.17 -7.26 -15.72
C VAL A 21 3.42 -7.65 -14.93
N ALA A 22 3.38 -7.55 -13.61
CA ALA A 22 4.49 -7.94 -12.73
C ALA A 22 4.84 -9.43 -12.91
N ASP A 23 3.86 -10.31 -12.93
CA ASP A 23 4.04 -11.76 -13.16
C ASP A 23 4.59 -12.06 -14.55
N ASN A 24 4.14 -11.35 -15.58
CA ASN A 24 4.66 -11.49 -16.95
C ASN A 24 6.11 -11.01 -17.07
N ILE A 25 6.48 -9.91 -16.40
CA ILE A 25 7.89 -9.46 -16.33
C ILE A 25 8.74 -10.52 -15.65
N LYS A 26 8.31 -11.00 -14.50
CA LYS A 26 8.99 -12.07 -13.77
C LYS A 26 9.18 -13.32 -14.64
N LYS A 27 8.13 -13.77 -15.29
CA LYS A 27 8.16 -14.92 -16.18
C LYS A 27 9.12 -14.72 -17.37
N ALA A 28 9.13 -13.54 -17.98
CA ALA A 28 10.04 -13.24 -19.07
C ALA A 28 11.52 -13.33 -18.66
N ILE A 29 11.82 -12.93 -17.42
CA ILE A 29 13.17 -13.04 -16.85
C ILE A 29 13.52 -14.51 -16.55
N GLU A 30 12.64 -15.24 -15.89
CA GLU A 30 12.85 -16.64 -15.50
C GLU A 30 12.99 -17.57 -16.70
N THR A 31 12.28 -17.32 -17.78
CA THR A 31 12.32 -18.13 -19.01
C THR A 31 13.44 -17.71 -19.96
N GLY A 32 14.18 -16.65 -19.66
CA GLY A 32 15.21 -16.11 -20.54
C GLY A 32 14.67 -15.43 -21.81
N ALA A 33 13.39 -15.09 -21.84
CA ALA A 33 12.78 -14.34 -22.95
C ALA A 33 13.30 -12.90 -23.07
N THR A 34 13.92 -12.41 -22.01
CA THR A 34 14.62 -11.14 -21.95
C THR A 34 15.95 -11.28 -21.22
N ASP A 35 16.93 -10.49 -21.63
CA ASP A 35 18.23 -10.35 -20.96
C ASP A 35 18.30 -9.11 -20.02
N VAL A 36 17.18 -8.39 -19.91
CA VAL A 36 17.06 -7.23 -19.04
C VAL A 36 17.12 -7.65 -17.57
N LYS A 37 18.01 -7.04 -16.82
CA LYS A 37 18.17 -7.31 -15.39
C LYS A 37 17.21 -6.46 -14.57
N VAL A 38 16.29 -7.10 -13.90
CA VAL A 38 15.37 -6.49 -12.94
C VAL A 38 15.71 -7.00 -11.56
N LEU A 39 15.92 -6.09 -10.61
CA LEU A 39 16.29 -6.40 -9.24
C LEU A 39 15.07 -6.62 -8.34
N ALA A 40 14.05 -5.79 -8.54
CA ALA A 40 12.79 -5.88 -7.80
C ALA A 40 11.62 -5.35 -8.64
N ILE A 41 10.43 -5.86 -8.35
CA ILE A 41 9.16 -5.42 -8.94
C ILE A 41 8.22 -5.09 -7.78
N ILE A 42 7.65 -3.90 -7.81
CA ILE A 42 6.75 -3.39 -6.77
C ILE A 42 5.40 -3.10 -7.41
N VAL A 43 4.35 -3.64 -6.84
CA VAL A 43 2.96 -3.37 -7.23
C VAL A 43 2.26 -2.67 -6.06
N PRO A 44 2.32 -1.32 -5.97
CA PRO A 44 1.73 -0.60 -4.88
C PRO A 44 0.20 -0.62 -4.97
N ASP A 45 -0.47 -0.96 -3.89
CA ASP A 45 -1.95 -0.93 -3.85
C ASP A 45 -2.52 0.49 -3.98
N GLU A 46 -1.75 1.49 -3.60
CA GLU A 46 -2.13 2.91 -3.65
C GLU A 46 -1.92 3.54 -5.03
N LEU A 47 -1.04 3.00 -5.84
CA LEU A 47 -0.68 3.52 -7.17
C LEU A 47 -1.30 2.65 -8.27
N LYS A 48 -2.60 2.77 -8.45
CA LYS A 48 -3.32 1.99 -9.46
C LYS A 48 -2.87 2.34 -10.89
N GLY A 49 -2.75 1.32 -11.74
CA GLY A 49 -2.34 1.47 -13.14
C GLY A 49 -0.83 1.57 -13.34
N TYR A 50 -0.03 1.32 -12.30
CA TYR A 50 1.43 1.38 -12.39
C TYR A 50 2.10 0.19 -11.70
N VAL A 51 3.25 -0.20 -12.24
CA VAL A 51 4.19 -1.14 -11.65
C VAL A 51 5.55 -0.45 -11.57
N LEU A 52 6.22 -0.56 -10.45
CA LEU A 52 7.56 -0.01 -10.26
C LEU A 52 8.60 -1.12 -10.43
N VAL A 53 9.64 -0.83 -11.16
CA VAL A 53 10.73 -1.78 -11.46
C VAL A 53 12.06 -1.18 -11.04
N GLU A 54 12.77 -1.84 -10.13
CA GLU A 54 14.13 -1.50 -9.75
C GLU A 54 15.11 -2.24 -10.66
N THR A 55 16.06 -1.52 -11.22
CA THR A 55 17.04 -2.04 -12.17
C THR A 55 18.33 -1.21 -12.17
N GLN A 56 19.40 -1.77 -12.71
CA GLN A 56 20.63 -1.06 -13.05
C GLN A 56 20.71 -0.73 -14.55
N GLU A 57 19.71 -1.16 -15.30
CA GLU A 57 19.61 -0.90 -16.73
C GLU A 57 19.16 0.54 -17.00
N GLN A 58 19.41 1.00 -18.22
CA GLN A 58 18.90 2.27 -18.70
C GLN A 58 17.43 2.16 -19.16
N MET A 59 16.76 3.30 -19.24
CA MET A 59 15.34 3.38 -19.60
C MET A 59 15.00 2.65 -20.91
N ASN A 60 15.83 2.78 -21.95
CA ASN A 60 15.63 2.13 -23.24
C ASN A 60 15.55 0.59 -23.14
N ARG A 61 16.27 0.00 -22.19
CA ARG A 61 16.22 -1.45 -21.95
C ARG A 61 14.90 -1.87 -21.32
N ILE A 62 14.40 -1.05 -20.40
CA ILE A 62 13.09 -1.28 -19.79
C ILE A 62 11.97 -1.07 -20.82
N GLU A 63 12.08 -0.08 -21.70
CA GLU A 63 11.14 0.11 -22.81
C GLU A 63 11.07 -1.13 -23.72
N GLN A 64 12.21 -1.71 -24.09
CA GLN A 64 12.27 -2.97 -24.85
C GLN A 64 11.61 -4.14 -24.13
N LEU A 65 11.74 -4.21 -22.80
CA LEU A 65 11.05 -5.22 -22.00
C LEU A 65 9.53 -5.00 -22.02
N VAL A 66 9.09 -3.78 -21.84
CA VAL A 66 7.66 -3.40 -21.80
C VAL A 66 6.95 -3.74 -23.11
N GLU A 67 7.60 -3.54 -24.27
CA GLU A 67 7.04 -3.90 -25.57
C GLU A 67 6.67 -5.38 -25.71
N LYS A 68 7.36 -6.25 -24.97
CA LYS A 68 7.15 -7.70 -24.98
C LYS A 68 6.18 -8.19 -23.92
N VAL A 69 5.74 -7.33 -23.01
CA VAL A 69 4.91 -7.70 -21.86
C VAL A 69 3.45 -7.31 -22.12
N PRO A 70 2.53 -8.28 -22.17
CA PRO A 70 1.11 -7.98 -22.31
C PRO A 70 0.59 -7.10 -21.20
N HIS A 71 -0.32 -6.17 -21.53
CA HIS A 71 -0.93 -5.20 -20.62
C HIS A 71 -0.01 -4.12 -20.05
N ALA A 72 1.29 -4.19 -20.26
CA ALA A 72 2.20 -3.08 -20.05
C ALA A 72 2.05 -2.08 -21.22
N ARG A 73 2.02 -0.78 -20.89
CA ARG A 73 1.74 0.27 -21.88
C ARG A 73 2.98 1.06 -22.25
N VAL A 74 3.54 1.75 -21.28
CA VAL A 74 4.65 2.67 -21.49
C VAL A 74 5.45 2.83 -20.20
N VAL A 75 6.75 3.06 -20.35
CA VAL A 75 7.60 3.50 -19.25
C VAL A 75 7.42 5.00 -19.07
N VAL A 76 7.14 5.44 -17.84
CA VAL A 76 7.03 6.86 -17.53
C VAL A 76 8.41 7.48 -17.62
N HIS A 77 8.53 8.61 -18.32
CA HIS A 77 9.78 9.32 -18.42
C HIS A 77 10.23 9.86 -17.06
N GLY A 78 11.46 9.60 -16.71
CA GLY A 78 12.10 9.96 -15.46
C GLY A 78 12.39 8.77 -14.57
N GLU A 79 13.39 8.93 -13.74
CA GLU A 79 13.76 7.98 -12.71
C GLU A 79 13.16 8.44 -11.38
N THR A 80 12.70 7.51 -10.58
CA THR A 80 12.33 7.79 -9.20
C THR A 80 13.33 7.14 -8.24
N SER A 81 13.45 7.67 -7.05
CA SER A 81 14.36 7.17 -6.03
C SER A 81 13.66 6.24 -5.05
N LEU A 82 14.44 5.41 -4.36
CA LEU A 82 13.93 4.57 -3.28
C LEU A 82 13.27 5.41 -2.17
N ALA A 83 13.76 6.63 -1.92
CA ALA A 83 13.17 7.55 -0.94
C ALA A 83 11.74 7.97 -1.34
N GLU A 84 11.50 8.22 -2.64
CA GLU A 84 10.19 8.61 -3.16
C GLU A 84 9.18 7.46 -3.14
N VAL A 85 9.63 6.23 -3.38
CA VAL A 85 8.75 5.05 -3.36
C VAL A 85 8.69 4.36 -2.00
N GLY A 86 9.52 4.77 -1.05
CA GLY A 86 9.65 4.16 0.27
C GLY A 86 8.33 4.08 1.04
N HIS A 87 7.47 5.07 0.88
CA HIS A 87 6.15 5.10 1.52
C HIS A 87 5.20 3.97 1.02
N PHE A 88 5.44 3.41 -0.17
CA PHE A 88 4.70 2.24 -0.64
C PHE A 88 5.23 0.91 -0.07
N LEU A 89 6.46 0.93 0.46
CA LEU A 89 7.12 -0.27 0.99
C LEU A 89 6.86 -0.47 2.49
N VAL A 90 6.53 0.61 3.19
CA VAL A 90 6.23 0.57 4.62
C VAL A 90 4.72 0.40 4.79
N PRO A 91 4.26 -0.72 5.37
CA PRO A 91 2.83 -0.89 5.66
C PRO A 91 2.37 0.25 6.58
N LYS A 92 1.28 0.91 6.21
CA LYS A 92 0.63 1.85 7.13
C LYS A 92 0.00 1.06 8.26
N PRO A 93 0.23 1.43 9.52
CA PRO A 93 -0.48 0.81 10.63
C PRO A 93 -2.00 0.91 10.40
N VAL A 94 -2.73 -0.17 10.67
CA VAL A 94 -4.20 -0.19 10.51
C VAL A 94 -4.91 0.83 11.39
N VAL A 95 -4.24 1.31 12.42
CA VAL A 95 -4.70 2.41 13.30
C VAL A 95 -4.33 3.80 12.78
N SER A 96 -3.66 3.89 11.64
CA SER A 96 -3.29 5.17 11.03
C SER A 96 -4.54 5.95 10.62
N GLY A 97 -4.62 7.20 11.06
CA GLY A 97 -5.79 8.06 10.82
C GLY A 97 -6.91 7.90 11.85
N ILE A 98 -6.72 7.06 12.87
CA ILE A 98 -7.57 6.96 14.04
C ILE A 98 -6.93 7.79 15.16
N SER A 99 -7.70 8.65 15.81
CA SER A 99 -7.28 9.44 16.97
C SER A 99 -8.18 9.19 18.16
N GLU A 100 -7.71 9.53 19.35
CA GLU A 100 -8.55 9.52 20.55
C GLU A 100 -9.74 10.47 20.35
N GLY A 101 -10.93 10.06 20.77
CA GLY A 101 -12.17 10.78 20.54
C GLY A 101 -12.87 10.50 19.20
N THR A 102 -12.22 9.81 18.27
CA THR A 102 -12.84 9.40 17.00
C THR A 102 -14.00 8.43 17.26
N ILE A 103 -15.11 8.62 16.55
CA ILE A 103 -16.25 7.70 16.58
C ILE A 103 -16.04 6.66 15.50
N VAL A 104 -16.05 5.40 15.91
CA VAL A 104 -15.87 4.24 15.04
C VAL A 104 -17.08 3.29 15.15
N GLU A 105 -17.32 2.54 14.10
CA GLU A 105 -18.27 1.44 14.10
C GLU A 105 -17.50 0.12 14.12
N LEU A 106 -17.87 -0.80 14.99
CA LEU A 106 -17.28 -2.12 15.05
C LEU A 106 -17.83 -2.97 13.89
N ILE A 107 -16.94 -3.46 13.03
CA ILE A 107 -17.32 -4.23 11.82
C ILE A 107 -17.12 -5.72 11.98
N ALA A 108 -16.56 -6.15 13.11
CA ALA A 108 -16.33 -7.57 13.43
C ALA A 108 -16.49 -7.81 14.93
N GLY A 109 -16.63 -9.08 15.29
CA GLY A 109 -16.75 -9.53 16.68
C GLY A 109 -18.16 -9.47 17.25
N PRO A 110 -18.29 -9.67 18.58
CA PRO A 110 -19.59 -9.76 19.25
C PRO A 110 -20.36 -8.44 19.28
N PHE A 111 -19.68 -7.31 19.09
CA PHE A 111 -20.26 -5.95 19.08
C PHE A 111 -20.38 -5.37 17.68
N LYS A 112 -20.36 -6.21 16.65
CA LYS A 112 -20.50 -5.77 15.27
C LYS A 112 -21.76 -4.92 15.07
N GLY A 113 -21.58 -3.74 14.45
CA GLY A 113 -22.64 -2.77 14.20
C GLY A 113 -22.80 -1.70 15.28
N GLU A 114 -22.13 -1.87 16.43
CA GLU A 114 -22.16 -0.88 17.51
C GLU A 114 -21.18 0.26 17.23
N LYS A 115 -21.55 1.47 17.63
CA LYS A 115 -20.69 2.65 17.59
C LYS A 115 -19.94 2.77 18.90
N ALA A 116 -18.67 3.19 18.80
CA ALA A 116 -17.81 3.36 19.96
C ALA A 116 -16.90 4.59 19.80
N VAL A 117 -16.44 5.11 20.92
CA VAL A 117 -15.48 6.22 20.95
C VAL A 117 -14.09 5.66 21.28
N VAL A 118 -13.10 6.04 20.48
CA VAL A 118 -11.70 5.66 20.71
C VAL A 118 -11.16 6.38 21.94
N LYS A 119 -10.67 5.63 22.92
CA LYS A 119 -10.08 6.14 24.15
C LYS A 119 -8.57 6.04 24.19
N ARG A 120 -8.01 5.01 23.57
CA ARG A 120 -6.58 4.77 23.53
C ARG A 120 -6.19 4.05 22.24
N ILE A 121 -5.00 4.32 21.76
CA ILE A 121 -4.43 3.70 20.56
C ILE A 121 -3.08 3.10 20.94
N ASP A 122 -2.85 1.86 20.55
CA ASP A 122 -1.56 1.19 20.62
C ASP A 122 -1.07 0.85 19.20
N PRO A 123 -0.27 1.74 18.58
CA PRO A 123 0.22 1.52 17.22
C PRO A 123 1.13 0.30 17.08
N GLY A 124 1.84 -0.04 18.14
CA GLY A 124 2.77 -1.19 18.14
C GLY A 124 2.05 -2.54 18.06
N LYS A 125 0.87 -2.63 18.64
CA LYS A 125 0.01 -3.82 18.58
C LYS A 125 -1.09 -3.73 17.53
N GLU A 126 -1.23 -2.58 16.88
CA GLU A 126 -2.31 -2.27 15.96
C GLU A 126 -3.70 -2.43 16.60
N GLU A 127 -3.78 -2.10 17.89
CA GLU A 127 -4.99 -2.21 18.71
C GLU A 127 -5.49 -0.84 19.15
N ILE A 128 -6.80 -0.73 19.33
CA ILE A 128 -7.45 0.43 19.92
C ILE A 128 -8.34 -0.01 21.07
N THR A 129 -8.40 0.81 22.10
CA THR A 129 -9.38 0.67 23.19
C THR A 129 -10.52 1.65 22.93
N VAL A 130 -11.72 1.13 22.87
CA VAL A 130 -12.95 1.88 22.59
C VAL A 130 -13.96 1.71 23.71
N GLU A 131 -14.84 2.68 23.89
CA GLU A 131 -16.02 2.58 24.74
C GLU A 131 -17.27 2.68 23.88
N LEU A 132 -18.23 1.77 24.08
CA LEU A 132 -19.50 1.77 23.34
C LEU A 132 -20.28 3.06 23.62
N TYR A 133 -20.76 3.69 22.54
CA TYR A 133 -21.37 5.03 22.60
C TYR A 133 -22.70 5.05 23.39
N GLU A 134 -23.49 3.99 23.30
CA GLU A 134 -24.82 3.88 23.93
C GLU A 134 -24.80 3.07 25.24
N SER A 135 -23.64 2.75 25.77
CA SER A 135 -23.52 1.98 27.02
C SER A 135 -23.76 2.85 28.24
N VAL A 136 -24.66 2.42 29.10
CA VAL A 136 -24.92 3.09 30.40
C VAL A 136 -23.70 3.01 31.32
N LEU A 137 -22.90 1.97 31.18
CA LEU A 137 -21.63 1.78 31.88
C LEU A 137 -20.48 1.82 30.89
N PRO A 138 -19.47 2.68 31.07
CA PRO A 138 -18.32 2.74 30.20
C PRO A 138 -17.46 1.48 30.38
N ILE A 139 -17.61 0.51 29.49
CA ILE A 139 -16.79 -0.69 29.47
C ILE A 139 -15.75 -0.53 28.36
N PRO A 140 -14.45 -0.44 28.70
CA PRO A 140 -13.41 -0.39 27.69
C PRO A 140 -13.26 -1.73 27.01
N ILE A 141 -13.28 -1.73 25.68
CA ILE A 141 -13.10 -2.90 24.82
C ILE A 141 -11.87 -2.67 23.97
N THR A 142 -10.94 -3.63 23.97
CA THR A 142 -9.78 -3.57 23.09
C THR A 142 -10.06 -4.40 21.83
N VAL A 143 -9.92 -3.77 20.68
CA VAL A 143 -10.14 -4.37 19.37
C VAL A 143 -8.97 -4.01 18.43
N ARG A 144 -8.78 -4.82 17.41
CA ARG A 144 -7.80 -4.49 16.36
C ARG A 144 -8.32 -3.34 15.50
N GLY A 145 -7.40 -2.51 15.01
CA GLY A 145 -7.72 -1.37 14.15
C GLY A 145 -8.42 -1.75 12.84
N ASP A 146 -8.18 -2.97 12.32
CA ASP A 146 -8.85 -3.50 11.13
C ASP A 146 -10.31 -3.94 11.38
N ASN A 147 -10.73 -4.05 12.63
CA ASN A 147 -12.09 -4.42 13.03
C ASN A 147 -13.01 -3.21 13.24
N VAL A 148 -12.56 -2.03 12.90
CA VAL A 148 -13.36 -0.80 13.03
C VAL A 148 -13.36 0.02 11.74
N ARG A 149 -14.43 0.78 11.55
CA ARG A 149 -14.58 1.77 10.49
C ARG A 149 -14.82 3.14 11.12
N VAL A 150 -14.05 4.14 10.70
CA VAL A 150 -14.25 5.52 11.14
C VAL A 150 -15.58 6.04 10.60
N VAL A 151 -16.46 6.49 11.48
CA VAL A 151 -17.77 7.05 11.13
C VAL A 151 -17.69 8.57 11.14
N ASP A 152 -17.04 9.14 12.15
CA ASP A 152 -16.85 10.58 12.28
C ASP A 152 -15.47 10.86 12.93
N LYS A 153 -14.75 11.78 12.33
CA LYS A 153 -13.58 12.39 12.98
C LYS A 153 -14.16 13.45 13.90
N GLY A 154 -14.30 13.12 15.19
CA GLY A 154 -14.78 14.09 16.15
C GLY A 154 -14.13 15.45 15.89
N GLU A 155 -14.91 16.43 15.45
CA GLU A 155 -14.44 17.79 15.32
C GLU A 155 -14.02 18.23 16.72
N ASP A 156 -12.78 18.74 16.82
CA ASP A 156 -12.36 19.50 17.98
C ASP A 156 -13.40 20.61 18.22
N ARG A 157 -14.30 20.37 19.15
CA ARG A 157 -15.09 21.46 19.70
C ARG A 157 -14.21 22.18 20.69
N GLU A 158 -13.70 23.32 20.22
CA GLU A 158 -13.23 24.36 21.15
C GLU A 158 -14.30 24.67 22.22
#